data_8f47bca3bd2615b73546c50a4f5effc7
#
_entry.id   8f47bca3bd2615b73546c50a4f5effc7
#
_cell.length_a   1.000
_cell.length_b   1.000
_cell.length_c   1.000
_cell.angle_alpha   90.00
_cell.angle_beta   90.00
_cell.angle_gamma   90.00
#
_symmetry.space_group_name_H-M   'P 1'
#
loop_
_entity.id
_entity.type
_entity.pdbx_description
1 polymer ?
#
loop_
_entity_poly.entity_id
_entity_poly.type
_entity_poly.pdbx_seq_one_letter_code
_entity_poly.pdbx_strand_id
1 'polypeptide(L)'
;MVKKRPNPWGDVLDEFSSRLCNAIKSPAFLVYFFIGVIFIGGVGIWLPYFSSDDPNPVFMESQNVFTYSFAILGTLAIEVMLSSSVSKYLKSLGLLIGAIALVFCGLGYYDIKHGNSISLNIGAFLTLLLFLLANVNDEKFDHDDSPSPASPVGFESARKDLIKDKE
;
A
#
# COMPACT_ATOMS: atom_id res chain seq x y z
N MET A 1 -29.97 -22.94 19.82
CA MET A 1 -30.28 -21.67 19.09
C MET A 1 -29.12 -21.35 18.17
N VAL A 2 -29.35 -21.27 16.85
CA VAL A 2 -28.31 -20.88 15.89
C VAL A 2 -28.15 -19.35 15.97
N LYS A 3 -26.97 -18.88 16.38
CA LYS A 3 -26.66 -17.43 16.45
C LYS A 3 -26.64 -16.86 15.04
N LYS A 4 -27.58 -16.00 14.69
CA LYS A 4 -27.60 -15.29 13.40
C LYS A 4 -26.37 -14.36 13.34
N ARG A 5 -25.45 -14.62 12.39
CA ARG A 5 -24.27 -13.77 12.19
C ARG A 5 -24.67 -12.51 11.43
N PRO A 6 -24.18 -11.33 11.81
CA PRO A 6 -24.37 -10.13 11.00
C PRO A 6 -23.72 -10.31 9.63
N ASN A 7 -24.26 -9.68 8.61
CA ASN A 7 -23.68 -9.69 7.27
C ASN A 7 -22.85 -8.40 7.06
N PRO A 8 -21.53 -8.42 7.24
CA PRO A 8 -20.70 -7.23 7.16
C PRO A 8 -20.26 -6.87 5.73
N TRP A 9 -20.75 -7.55 4.71
CA TRP A 9 -20.31 -7.32 3.32
C TRP A 9 -20.60 -5.92 2.81
N GLY A 10 -21.73 -5.29 3.24
CA GLY A 10 -22.05 -3.90 2.91
C GLY A 10 -20.95 -2.96 3.41
N ASP A 11 -20.65 -3.05 4.71
CA ASP A 11 -19.64 -2.18 5.36
C ASP A 11 -18.26 -2.35 4.74
N VAL A 12 -17.88 -3.59 4.35
CA VAL A 12 -16.59 -3.88 3.71
C VAL A 12 -16.50 -3.27 2.31
N LEU A 13 -17.58 -3.37 1.52
CA LEU A 13 -17.62 -2.80 0.17
C LEU A 13 -17.63 -1.26 0.20
N ASP A 14 -18.33 -0.67 1.16
CA ASP A 14 -18.37 0.77 1.37
C ASP A 14 -16.97 1.29 1.80
N GLU A 15 -16.30 0.60 2.70
CA GLU A 15 -14.93 0.93 3.12
C GLU A 15 -13.95 0.80 1.95
N PHE A 16 -14.06 -0.26 1.15
CA PHE A 16 -13.24 -0.47 -0.03
C PHE A 16 -13.41 0.65 -1.06
N SER A 17 -14.65 0.99 -1.37
CA SER A 17 -14.99 2.07 -2.30
C SER A 17 -14.52 3.43 -1.79
N SER A 18 -14.69 3.70 -0.50
CA SER A 18 -14.21 4.92 0.15
C SER A 18 -12.69 5.05 0.04
N ARG A 19 -11.94 3.97 0.29
CA ARG A 19 -10.47 3.96 0.16
C ARG A 19 -10.03 4.23 -1.27
N LEU A 20 -10.67 3.65 -2.28
CA LEU A 20 -10.38 3.95 -3.68
C LEU A 20 -10.64 5.42 -4.02
N CYS A 21 -11.75 5.98 -3.55
CA CYS A 21 -12.06 7.40 -3.74
C CYS A 21 -11.02 8.30 -3.05
N ASN A 22 -10.59 7.95 -1.84
CA ASN A 22 -9.57 8.70 -1.11
C ASN A 22 -8.22 8.65 -1.82
N ALA A 23 -7.85 7.52 -2.43
CA ALA A 23 -6.64 7.41 -3.21
C ALA A 23 -6.58 8.45 -4.35
N ILE A 24 -7.69 8.63 -5.05
CA ILE A 24 -7.77 9.59 -6.16
C ILE A 24 -7.79 11.05 -5.65
N LYS A 25 -8.36 11.29 -4.46
CA LYS A 25 -8.50 12.62 -3.87
C LYS A 25 -7.22 13.12 -3.18
N SER A 26 -6.28 12.26 -2.83
CA SER A 26 -5.04 12.63 -2.16
C SER A 26 -3.89 12.76 -3.17
N PRO A 27 -3.49 13.99 -3.59
CA PRO A 27 -2.36 14.17 -4.49
C PRO A 27 -1.05 13.65 -3.91
N ALA A 28 -0.83 13.83 -2.60
CA ALA A 28 0.37 13.35 -1.93
C ALA A 28 0.48 11.82 -2.00
N PHE A 29 -0.63 11.12 -1.78
CA PHE A 29 -0.68 9.66 -1.92
C PHE A 29 -0.46 9.21 -3.36
N LEU A 30 -1.06 9.89 -4.35
CA LEU A 30 -0.85 9.57 -5.76
C LEU A 30 0.63 9.70 -6.17
N VAL A 31 1.27 10.81 -5.79
CA VAL A 31 2.71 11.01 -6.05
C VAL A 31 3.54 9.92 -5.38
N TYR A 32 3.26 9.61 -4.11
CA TYR A 32 3.95 8.54 -3.40
C TYR A 32 3.76 7.18 -4.11
N PHE A 33 2.53 6.85 -4.50
CA PHE A 33 2.22 5.58 -5.13
C PHE A 33 2.88 5.43 -6.51
N PHE A 34 2.72 6.43 -7.39
CA PHE A 34 3.27 6.34 -8.75
C PHE A 34 4.79 6.50 -8.77
N ILE A 35 5.34 7.49 -8.07
CA ILE A 35 6.78 7.73 -8.07
C ILE A 35 7.49 6.78 -7.11
N GLY A 36 7.04 6.66 -5.87
CA GLY A 36 7.71 5.84 -4.85
C GLY A 36 7.57 4.35 -5.11
N VAL A 37 6.33 3.88 -5.28
CA VAL A 37 6.06 2.44 -5.38
C VAL A 37 6.29 1.93 -6.80
N ILE A 38 5.64 2.53 -7.81
CA ILE A 38 5.71 2.00 -9.18
C ILE A 38 7.03 2.35 -9.84
N PHE A 39 7.46 3.62 -9.84
CA PHE A 39 8.64 4.04 -10.56
C PHE A 39 9.93 3.65 -9.83
N ILE A 40 10.15 4.11 -8.60
CA ILE A 40 11.38 3.81 -7.86
C ILE A 40 11.38 2.36 -7.39
N GLY A 41 10.29 1.89 -6.76
CA GLY A 41 10.19 0.51 -6.30
C GLY A 41 10.25 -0.52 -7.43
N GLY A 42 9.66 -0.18 -8.59
CA GLY A 42 9.66 -1.00 -9.79
C GLY A 42 10.93 -0.91 -10.64
N VAL A 43 11.99 -0.22 -10.17
CA VAL A 43 13.25 -0.06 -10.94
C VAL A 43 13.83 -1.39 -11.45
N GLY A 44 13.71 -2.45 -10.66
CA GLY A 44 14.14 -3.79 -11.05
C GLY A 44 13.35 -4.41 -12.21
N ILE A 45 12.18 -3.84 -12.55
CA ILE A 45 11.35 -4.32 -13.66
C ILE A 45 11.71 -3.58 -14.96
N TRP A 46 11.76 -2.24 -14.92
CA TRP A 46 11.93 -1.45 -16.14
C TRP A 46 13.40 -1.18 -16.49
N LEU A 47 14.32 -1.08 -15.52
CA LEU A 47 15.72 -0.79 -15.78
C LEU A 47 16.41 -1.89 -16.61
N PRO A 48 16.23 -3.20 -16.34
CA PRO A 48 16.81 -4.26 -17.16
C PRO A 48 16.36 -4.19 -18.62
N TYR A 49 15.11 -3.79 -18.87
CA TYR A 49 14.60 -3.62 -20.24
C TYR A 49 15.37 -2.53 -21.02
N PHE A 50 15.65 -1.39 -20.39
CA PHE A 50 16.38 -0.28 -21.04
C PHE A 50 17.89 -0.50 -21.12
N SER A 51 18.46 -1.32 -20.23
CA SER A 51 19.90 -1.61 -20.19
C SER A 51 20.29 -2.93 -20.86
N SER A 52 19.34 -3.64 -21.46
CA SER A 52 19.59 -4.93 -22.11
C SER A 52 20.30 -4.74 -23.45
N ASP A 53 21.37 -5.51 -23.66
CA ASP A 53 22.04 -5.65 -24.95
C ASP A 53 21.35 -6.70 -25.85
N ASP A 54 20.26 -7.34 -25.38
CA ASP A 54 19.48 -8.32 -26.15
C ASP A 54 18.72 -7.58 -27.27
N PRO A 55 18.76 -8.08 -28.53
CA PRO A 55 18.03 -7.47 -29.62
C PRO A 55 16.49 -7.52 -29.45
N ASN A 56 15.99 -8.37 -28.55
CA ASN A 56 14.56 -8.50 -28.25
C ASN A 56 14.32 -8.55 -26.74
N PRO A 57 14.56 -7.45 -26.00
CA PRO A 57 14.38 -7.43 -24.56
C PRO A 57 12.90 -7.59 -24.19
N VAL A 58 12.62 -8.36 -23.15
CA VAL A 58 11.26 -8.58 -22.66
C VAL A 58 10.93 -7.50 -21.61
N PHE A 59 9.92 -6.67 -21.90
CA PHE A 59 9.38 -5.74 -20.93
C PHE A 59 8.56 -6.50 -19.87
N MET A 60 8.74 -6.18 -18.59
CA MET A 60 8.10 -6.86 -17.47
C MET A 60 8.46 -8.36 -17.43
N GLU A 61 9.75 -8.65 -17.45
CA GLU A 61 10.24 -10.02 -17.32
C GLU A 61 9.67 -10.68 -16.04
N SER A 62 9.18 -11.91 -16.20
CA SER A 62 8.44 -12.64 -15.15
C SER A 62 9.21 -12.74 -13.82
N GLN A 63 10.52 -12.95 -13.88
CA GLN A 63 11.34 -13.05 -12.67
C GLN A 63 11.34 -11.74 -11.87
N ASN A 64 11.47 -10.60 -12.56
CA ASN A 64 11.54 -9.28 -11.95
C ASN A 64 10.17 -8.87 -11.37
N VAL A 65 9.10 -9.11 -12.12
CA VAL A 65 7.72 -8.85 -11.68
C VAL A 65 7.36 -9.72 -10.47
N PHE A 66 7.76 -10.99 -10.46
CA PHE A 66 7.55 -11.89 -9.32
C PHE A 66 8.25 -11.37 -8.07
N THR A 67 9.55 -11.06 -8.19
CA THR A 67 10.36 -10.58 -7.05
C THR A 67 9.77 -9.31 -6.44
N TYR A 68 9.39 -8.36 -7.29
CA TYR A 68 8.77 -7.11 -6.89
C TYR A 68 7.43 -7.34 -6.16
N SER A 69 6.55 -8.13 -6.78
CA SER A 69 5.23 -8.44 -6.20
C SER A 69 5.35 -9.17 -4.87
N PHE A 70 6.27 -10.13 -4.78
CA PHE A 70 6.51 -10.90 -3.57
C PHE A 70 7.05 -10.03 -2.43
N ALA A 71 7.95 -9.09 -2.74
CA ALA A 71 8.45 -8.14 -1.75
C ALA A 71 7.33 -7.26 -1.18
N ILE A 72 6.46 -6.71 -2.04
CA ILE A 72 5.31 -5.91 -1.59
C ILE A 72 4.34 -6.76 -0.75
N LEU A 73 4.00 -7.97 -1.20
CA LEU A 73 3.10 -8.86 -0.44
C LEU A 73 3.68 -9.22 0.93
N GLY A 74 4.99 -9.46 1.01
CA GLY A 74 5.67 -9.72 2.26
C GLY A 74 5.59 -8.54 3.23
N THR A 75 5.83 -7.32 2.74
CA THR A 75 5.70 -6.09 3.54
C THR A 75 4.27 -5.91 4.04
N LEU A 76 3.27 -6.05 3.16
CA LEU A 76 1.87 -5.92 3.53
C LEU A 76 1.42 -6.98 4.54
N ALA A 77 1.91 -8.22 4.42
CA ALA A 77 1.59 -9.27 5.39
C ALA A 77 2.08 -8.89 6.80
N ILE A 78 3.27 -8.32 6.91
CA ILE A 78 3.83 -7.84 8.18
C ILE A 78 3.02 -6.64 8.70
N GLU A 79 2.71 -5.66 7.87
CA GLU A 79 1.92 -4.49 8.24
C GLU A 79 0.53 -4.88 8.76
N VAL A 80 -0.17 -5.80 8.09
CA VAL A 80 -1.48 -6.30 8.53
C VAL A 80 -1.39 -6.99 9.88
N MET A 81 -0.33 -7.73 10.16
CA MET A 81 -0.11 -8.38 11.45
C MET A 81 0.13 -7.36 12.57
N LEU A 82 0.87 -6.29 12.29
CA LEU A 82 1.24 -5.29 13.28
C LEU A 82 0.18 -4.20 13.47
N SER A 83 -0.64 -3.92 12.44
CA SER A 83 -1.67 -2.88 12.51
C SER A 83 -2.79 -3.24 13.45
N SER A 84 -3.09 -2.35 14.42
CA SER A 84 -4.25 -2.45 15.32
C SER A 84 -5.47 -1.67 14.82
N SER A 85 -5.29 -0.71 13.93
CA SER A 85 -6.30 0.28 13.53
C SER A 85 -7.28 -0.18 12.45
N VAL A 86 -6.96 -1.25 11.71
CA VAL A 86 -7.79 -1.74 10.59
C VAL A 86 -8.87 -2.70 11.09
N SER A 87 -10.08 -2.58 10.54
CA SER A 87 -11.18 -3.47 10.89
C SER A 87 -10.85 -4.95 10.61
N LYS A 88 -11.36 -5.86 11.47
CA LYS A 88 -11.10 -7.31 11.33
C LYS A 88 -11.57 -7.86 9.98
N TYR A 89 -12.66 -7.33 9.45
CA TYR A 89 -13.22 -7.78 8.17
C TYR A 89 -12.35 -7.34 7.00
N LEU A 90 -11.83 -6.10 7.02
CA LEU A 90 -10.94 -5.60 5.99
C LEU A 90 -9.58 -6.34 6.01
N LYS A 91 -9.06 -6.67 7.20
CA LYS A 91 -7.87 -7.54 7.33
C LYS A 91 -8.11 -8.90 6.69
N SER A 92 -9.26 -9.52 6.94
CA SER A 92 -9.60 -10.84 6.38
C SER A 92 -9.73 -10.78 4.86
N LEU A 93 -10.35 -9.72 4.31
CA LEU A 93 -10.45 -9.51 2.88
C LEU A 93 -9.07 -9.25 2.26
N GLY A 94 -8.23 -8.43 2.89
CA GLY A 94 -6.87 -8.17 2.47
C GLY A 94 -6.02 -9.45 2.41
N LEU A 95 -6.12 -10.31 3.43
CA LEU A 95 -5.45 -11.61 3.44
C LEU A 95 -5.95 -12.53 2.33
N LEU A 96 -7.26 -12.55 2.05
CA LEU A 96 -7.83 -13.33 0.95
C LEU A 96 -7.31 -12.85 -0.41
N ILE A 97 -7.36 -11.54 -0.67
CA ILE A 97 -6.84 -10.96 -1.91
C ILE A 97 -5.34 -11.21 -2.04
N GLY A 98 -4.58 -11.05 -0.95
CA GLY A 98 -3.14 -11.32 -0.91
C GLY A 98 -2.82 -12.79 -1.23
N ALA A 99 -3.60 -13.73 -0.69
CA ALA A 99 -3.46 -15.15 -1.01
C ALA A 99 -3.76 -15.44 -2.48
N ILE A 100 -4.81 -14.84 -3.05
CA ILE A 100 -5.14 -14.95 -4.46
C ILE A 100 -4.00 -14.37 -5.33
N ALA A 101 -3.50 -13.17 -4.98
CA ALA A 101 -2.37 -12.56 -5.68
C ALA A 101 -1.13 -13.45 -5.65
N LEU A 102 -0.82 -14.06 -4.51
CA LEU A 102 0.30 -14.99 -4.35
C LEU A 102 0.16 -16.22 -5.25
N VAL A 103 -1.06 -16.79 -5.34
CA VAL A 103 -1.33 -17.94 -6.23
C VAL A 103 -1.09 -17.54 -7.69
N PHE A 104 -1.61 -16.39 -8.13
CA PHE A 104 -1.38 -15.90 -9.50
C PHE A 104 0.11 -15.62 -9.78
N CYS A 105 0.83 -15.03 -8.83
CA CYS A 105 2.27 -14.83 -8.94
C CYS A 105 3.03 -16.17 -9.03
N GLY A 106 2.66 -17.16 -8.21
CA GLY A 106 3.27 -18.49 -8.24
C GLY A 106 3.02 -19.24 -9.54
N LEU A 107 1.78 -19.21 -10.04
CA LEU A 107 1.44 -19.81 -11.34
C LEU A 107 2.20 -19.14 -12.49
N GLY A 108 2.29 -17.81 -12.47
CA GLY A 108 3.04 -17.08 -13.47
C GLY A 108 4.55 -17.31 -13.40
N TYR A 109 5.10 -17.50 -12.20
CA TYR A 109 6.50 -17.89 -12.03
C TYR A 109 6.80 -19.29 -12.57
N TYR A 110 5.88 -20.23 -12.42
CA TYR A 110 6.02 -21.57 -13.00
C TYR A 110 6.08 -21.54 -14.52
N ASP A 111 5.40 -20.60 -15.17
CA ASP A 111 5.33 -20.41 -16.62
C ASP A 111 6.44 -19.48 -17.17
N ILE A 112 7.52 -19.32 -16.43
CA ILE A 112 8.64 -18.39 -16.73
C ILE A 112 9.28 -18.59 -18.11
N LYS A 113 9.13 -19.79 -18.73
CA LYS A 113 9.73 -20.14 -20.02
C LYS A 113 9.27 -19.25 -21.19
N HIS A 114 8.20 -18.49 -21.02
CA HIS A 114 7.59 -17.65 -22.06
C HIS A 114 7.90 -16.14 -21.91
N GLY A 115 8.81 -15.77 -21.02
CA GLY A 115 9.26 -14.39 -20.82
C GLY A 115 8.27 -13.54 -20.03
N ASN A 116 7.05 -13.34 -20.52
CA ASN A 116 5.99 -12.58 -19.85
C ASN A 116 4.78 -13.48 -19.58
N SER A 117 4.27 -13.49 -18.34
CA SER A 117 3.13 -14.28 -17.93
C SER A 117 1.93 -13.40 -17.56
N ILE A 118 0.78 -13.63 -18.24
CA ILE A 118 -0.47 -12.92 -17.94
C ILE A 118 -0.90 -13.18 -16.47
N SER A 119 -0.75 -14.41 -15.99
CA SER A 119 -1.08 -14.76 -14.61
C SER A 119 -0.26 -13.92 -13.62
N LEU A 120 1.04 -13.77 -13.86
CA LEU A 120 1.92 -12.98 -13.02
C LEU A 120 1.54 -11.50 -13.05
N ASN A 121 1.20 -10.96 -14.20
CA ASN A 121 0.77 -9.57 -14.33
C ASN A 121 -0.54 -9.31 -13.57
N ILE A 122 -1.49 -10.26 -13.57
CA ILE A 122 -2.70 -10.19 -12.73
C ILE A 122 -2.32 -10.21 -11.26
N GLY A 123 -1.42 -11.10 -10.83
CA GLY A 123 -0.94 -11.16 -9.45
C GLY A 123 -0.27 -9.87 -9.01
N ALA A 124 0.58 -9.28 -9.86
CA ALA A 124 1.22 -7.99 -9.62
C ALA A 124 0.19 -6.85 -9.51
N PHE A 125 -0.80 -6.81 -10.39
CA PHE A 125 -1.88 -5.83 -10.32
C PHE A 125 -2.67 -5.93 -9.00
N LEU A 126 -3.04 -7.14 -8.61
CA LEU A 126 -3.74 -7.37 -7.32
C LEU A 126 -2.88 -6.97 -6.13
N THR A 127 -1.57 -7.20 -6.19
CA THR A 127 -0.61 -6.77 -5.17
C THR A 127 -0.55 -5.26 -5.04
N LEU A 128 -0.45 -4.54 -6.16
CA LEU A 128 -0.45 -3.07 -6.18
C LEU A 128 -1.78 -2.49 -5.70
N LEU A 129 -2.90 -3.10 -6.10
CA LEU A 129 -4.23 -2.71 -5.61
C LEU A 129 -4.34 -2.89 -4.09
N LEU A 130 -3.85 -4.02 -3.58
CA LEU A 130 -3.85 -4.29 -2.15
C LEU A 130 -2.97 -3.30 -1.39
N PHE A 131 -1.78 -2.96 -1.93
CA PHE A 131 -0.90 -1.94 -1.36
C PHE A 131 -1.59 -0.57 -1.30
N LEU A 132 -2.25 -0.16 -2.39
CA LEU A 132 -3.01 1.09 -2.45
C LEU A 132 -4.09 1.14 -1.36
N LEU A 133 -4.89 0.08 -1.25
CA LEU A 133 -5.98 0.00 -0.26
C LEU A 133 -5.47 -0.02 1.19
N ALA A 134 -4.32 -0.63 1.44
CA ALA A 134 -3.74 -0.70 2.77
C ALA A 134 -3.22 0.67 3.25
N ASN A 135 -2.60 1.43 2.35
CA ASN A 135 -1.82 2.61 2.71
C ASN A 135 -2.53 3.95 2.48
N VAL A 136 -3.64 3.99 1.74
CA VAL A 136 -4.28 5.25 1.32
C VAL A 136 -4.78 6.11 2.50
N ASN A 137 -5.23 5.49 3.57
CA ASN A 137 -5.73 6.18 4.76
C ASN A 137 -4.65 6.25 5.88
N ASP A 138 -3.38 6.20 5.53
CA ASP A 138 -2.30 6.43 6.48
C ASP A 138 -2.22 7.93 6.81
N GLU A 139 -2.15 8.27 8.10
CA GLU A 139 -2.11 9.65 8.62
C GLU A 139 -1.06 10.54 7.95
N LYS A 140 0.04 9.94 7.45
CA LYS A 140 1.08 10.69 6.72
C LYS A 140 0.61 11.35 5.41
N PHE A 141 -0.56 10.94 4.89
CA PHE A 141 -1.17 11.52 3.69
C PHE A 141 -2.37 12.41 3.99
N ASP A 142 -2.79 12.49 5.26
CA ASP A 142 -3.83 13.40 5.67
C ASP A 142 -3.26 14.83 5.67
N HIS A 143 -3.84 15.68 4.88
CA HIS A 143 -3.58 17.12 4.94
C HIS A 143 -4.39 17.70 6.10
N ASP A 144 -3.91 17.48 7.32
CA ASP A 144 -4.38 18.28 8.43
C ASP A 144 -3.78 19.67 8.27
N ASP A 145 -4.61 20.63 7.78
CA ASP A 145 -4.34 22.06 7.86
C ASP A 145 -4.35 22.57 9.31
N SER A 146 -4.49 21.70 10.30
CA SER A 146 -4.21 22.04 11.68
C SER A 146 -2.73 22.40 11.76
N PRO A 147 -2.38 23.66 12.14
CA PRO A 147 -0.99 24.02 12.33
C PRO A 147 -0.42 22.98 13.29
N SER A 148 0.54 22.20 12.79
CA SER A 148 1.30 21.26 13.62
C SER A 148 1.62 22.01 14.89
N PRO A 149 1.21 21.52 16.08
CA PRO A 149 1.57 22.20 17.32
C PRO A 149 3.08 22.33 17.25
N ALA A 150 3.55 23.58 17.15
CA ALA A 150 4.96 23.87 16.93
C ALA A 150 5.72 22.95 17.86
N SER A 151 6.47 22.02 17.27
CA SER A 151 7.24 21.05 18.03
C SER A 151 7.96 21.87 19.07
N PRO A 152 7.82 21.62 20.37
CA PRO A 152 8.39 22.47 21.39
C PRO A 152 9.91 22.35 21.33
N VAL A 153 10.49 23.07 20.36
CA VAL A 153 11.91 23.36 20.42
C VAL A 153 12.06 24.38 21.54
N GLY A 154 11.97 23.86 22.76
CA GLY A 154 12.58 24.47 23.93
C GLY A 154 12.05 25.81 24.44
N PHE A 155 10.97 26.35 23.91
CA PHE A 155 10.33 27.54 24.48
C PHE A 155 8.87 27.24 24.81
N GLU A 156 8.64 26.62 25.97
CA GLU A 156 7.37 26.83 26.69
C GLU A 156 7.18 28.35 26.78
N SER A 157 6.09 28.87 26.23
CA SER A 157 5.68 30.25 26.48
C SER A 157 5.60 30.38 28.01
N ALA A 158 6.43 31.24 28.57
CA ALA A 158 6.50 31.43 29.99
C ALA A 158 5.08 31.57 30.54
N ARG A 159 4.72 30.70 31.49
CA ARG A 159 3.41 30.73 32.13
C ARG A 159 3.14 32.14 32.57
N LYS A 160 2.08 32.77 32.10
CA LYS A 160 1.68 34.14 32.40
C LYS A 160 1.44 34.37 33.91
N ASP A 161 1.22 33.29 34.64
CA ASP A 161 1.06 33.25 36.09
C ASP A 161 2.37 33.54 36.86
N LEU A 162 3.55 33.27 36.25
CA LEU A 162 4.85 33.53 36.87
C LEU A 162 5.31 34.99 36.72
N ILE A 163 4.61 35.80 35.94
CA ILE A 163 4.94 37.19 35.65
C ILE A 163 4.16 38.15 36.58
N LYS A 164 3.10 37.67 37.27
CA LYS A 164 2.22 38.50 38.11
C LYS A 164 2.65 38.71 39.56
N ASP A 165 3.70 38.08 40.05
CA ASP A 165 4.12 38.15 41.44
C ASP A 165 5.29 39.13 41.69
N LYS A 166 5.41 40.21 40.90
CA LYS A 166 6.38 41.28 41.11
C LYS A 166 5.81 42.68 40.84
N GLU A 167 4.67 43.01 41.50
CA GLU A 167 4.26 44.39 41.78
C GLU A 167 3.85 44.54 43.24
#